data_d640af86c71c384a7924f738501d8f21
#
_entry.id   d640af86c71c384a7924f738501d8f21
#
_cell.length_a   1.000
_cell.length_b   1.000
_cell.length_c   1.000
_cell.angle_alpha   90.00
_cell.angle_beta   90.00
_cell.angle_gamma   90.00
#
_symmetry.space_group_name_H-M   'P 1'
#
loop_
_entity.id
_entity.type
_entity.pdbx_description
1 polymer ?
#
loop_
_entity_poly.entity_id
_entity_poly.type
_entity_poly.pdbx_seq_one_letter_code
_entity_poly.pdbx_strand_id
1 'polypeptide(L)'
;MERGIFMPVSTTEKILSEDYFDLIVPITGSDTDFEEAFFRFGAQAAVPGYGIIHINRQFLPDNILNVIGYSNIPKLYTLMDTSALESSGILKVQTQPLLGYQGEGVLIGFLDTGIDFTHPAFRTSDGRSRIYRLWDQTIQSGTAPDGFFYGSEYTNENLNAALNLEDPLETVPSVDENGHGSFLASVAAGTALPLQDFSGAAPKSEIVAVKLKPAKENLRDFFLIRESAVAYQETDIMLALRYLLQCARQAQKPLVICFGLGTNQGDHSGYMPLAEALDTISPVSYTHLTLPTT
;
A
#
# COMPACT_ATOMS: atom_id res chain seq x y z
N MET A 1 -2.49 47.26 -10.45
CA MET A 1 -2.03 45.89 -10.75
C MET A 1 -1.76 45.19 -9.42
N GLU A 2 -2.75 44.49 -8.90
CA GLU A 2 -2.60 43.67 -7.71
C GLU A 2 -1.72 42.48 -8.07
N ARG A 3 -0.57 42.37 -7.44
CA ARG A 3 0.24 41.14 -7.45
C ARG A 3 -0.52 40.15 -6.59
N GLY A 4 -1.29 39.28 -7.22
CA GLY A 4 -1.84 38.10 -6.53
C GLY A 4 -0.70 37.35 -5.87
N ILE A 5 -0.79 37.15 -4.57
CA ILE A 5 0.10 36.30 -3.81
C ILE A 5 -0.23 34.87 -4.31
N PHE A 6 0.60 34.34 -5.21
CA PHE A 6 0.55 32.93 -5.58
C PHE A 6 0.95 32.13 -4.33
N MET A 7 -0.02 31.58 -3.61
CA MET A 7 0.28 30.60 -2.59
C MET A 7 0.81 29.34 -3.29
N PRO A 8 1.92 28.78 -2.84
CA PRO A 8 2.44 27.54 -3.44
C PRO A 8 1.43 26.42 -3.23
N VAL A 9 1.14 25.67 -4.30
CA VAL A 9 0.28 24.50 -4.26
C VAL A 9 0.85 23.49 -3.26
N SER A 10 0.04 22.97 -2.35
CA SER A 10 0.47 22.02 -1.32
C SER A 10 0.90 20.69 -1.94
N THR A 11 1.75 19.93 -1.26
CA THR A 11 2.16 18.58 -1.71
C THR A 11 0.96 17.65 -1.83
N THR A 12 0.02 17.72 -0.88
CA THR A 12 -1.25 16.98 -0.92
C THR A 12 -2.03 17.26 -2.20
N GLU A 13 -2.18 18.54 -2.55
CA GLU A 13 -2.91 18.94 -3.75
C GLU A 13 -2.23 18.43 -5.02
N LYS A 14 -0.90 18.48 -5.09
CA LYS A 14 -0.14 17.93 -6.22
C LYS A 14 -0.30 16.41 -6.37
N ILE A 15 -0.33 15.68 -5.26
CA ILE A 15 -0.52 14.21 -5.26
C ILE A 15 -1.90 13.83 -5.79
N LEU A 16 -2.93 14.61 -5.43
CA LEU A 16 -4.32 14.28 -5.73
C LEU A 16 -4.82 14.90 -7.04
N SER A 17 -4.13 15.94 -7.56
CA SER A 17 -4.55 16.64 -8.77
C SER A 17 -4.13 15.93 -10.05
N GLU A 18 -5.02 15.87 -11.02
CA GLU A 18 -4.75 15.39 -12.38
C GLU A 18 -3.86 16.35 -13.19
N ASP A 19 -3.66 17.57 -12.72
CA ASP A 19 -2.76 18.54 -13.34
C ASP A 19 -1.28 18.24 -13.09
N TYR A 20 -0.98 17.32 -12.18
CA TYR A 20 0.39 16.93 -11.84
C TYR A 20 0.66 15.48 -12.23
N PHE A 21 1.82 15.28 -12.87
CA PHE A 21 2.36 13.98 -13.23
C PHE A 21 3.38 13.57 -12.18
N ASP A 22 3.26 12.34 -11.68
CA ASP A 22 4.18 11.79 -10.67
C ASP A 22 5.33 11.08 -11.37
N LEU A 23 6.55 11.29 -10.87
CA LEU A 23 7.75 10.64 -11.39
C LEU A 23 8.54 10.02 -10.24
N ILE A 24 9.13 8.87 -10.50
CA ILE A 24 10.07 8.21 -9.59
C ILE A 24 11.47 8.70 -9.94
N VAL A 25 12.21 9.16 -8.95
CA VAL A 25 13.58 9.65 -9.13
C VAL A 25 14.55 8.96 -8.18
N PRO A 26 15.75 8.53 -8.64
CA PRO A 26 16.76 7.99 -7.74
C PRO A 26 17.27 9.08 -6.81
N ILE A 27 17.47 8.72 -5.54
CA ILE A 27 18.08 9.58 -4.53
C ILE A 27 19.58 9.34 -4.55
N THR A 28 20.35 10.35 -4.95
CA THR A 28 21.82 10.33 -4.91
C THR A 28 22.28 11.33 -3.86
N GLY A 29 22.62 10.88 -2.65
CA GLY A 29 23.06 11.76 -1.56
C GLY A 29 22.62 11.27 -0.18
N SER A 30 22.80 12.10 0.85
CA SER A 30 22.26 11.79 2.18
C SER A 30 20.75 12.03 2.23
N ASP A 31 20.03 11.26 3.07
CA ASP A 31 18.58 11.41 3.25
C ASP A 31 18.18 12.84 3.64
N THR A 32 19.04 13.54 4.40
CA THR A 32 18.82 14.92 4.83
C THR A 32 18.92 15.94 3.69
N ASP A 33 19.87 15.78 2.78
CA ASP A 33 20.01 16.65 1.60
C ASP A 33 18.84 16.46 0.65
N PHE A 34 18.34 15.23 0.57
CA PHE A 34 17.17 14.89 -0.19
C PHE A 34 15.90 15.53 0.39
N GLU A 35 15.66 15.38 1.70
CA GLU A 35 14.48 15.96 2.37
C GLU A 35 14.44 17.48 2.24
N GLU A 36 15.58 18.19 2.39
CA GLU A 36 15.64 19.64 2.24
C GLU A 36 15.38 20.10 0.80
N ALA A 37 15.99 19.45 -0.20
CA ALA A 37 15.81 19.79 -1.61
C ALA A 37 14.40 19.49 -2.07
N PHE A 38 13.83 18.37 -1.63
CA PHE A 38 12.53 17.88 -2.08
C PHE A 38 11.37 18.55 -1.35
N PHE A 39 11.48 18.90 -0.09
CA PHE A 39 10.49 19.69 0.62
C PHE A 39 10.23 21.04 -0.11
N ARG A 40 11.27 21.59 -0.72
CA ARG A 40 11.21 22.84 -1.50
C ARG A 40 10.40 22.71 -2.78
N PHE A 41 10.34 21.54 -3.41
CA PHE A 41 9.65 21.25 -4.68
C PHE A 41 8.36 20.43 -4.49
N GLY A 42 7.97 20.08 -3.25
CA GLY A 42 6.80 19.25 -2.97
C GLY A 42 7.02 17.78 -3.30
N ALA A 43 8.28 17.33 -3.24
CA ALA A 43 8.61 15.92 -3.41
C ALA A 43 8.60 15.19 -2.07
N GLN A 44 8.64 13.87 -2.10
CA GLN A 44 8.66 13.04 -0.91
C GLN A 44 9.57 11.82 -1.11
N ALA A 45 10.26 11.41 -0.05
CA ALA A 45 10.98 10.14 -0.05
C ALA A 45 9.96 8.99 -0.09
N ALA A 46 10.21 7.98 -0.92
CA ALA A 46 9.36 6.81 -1.02
C ALA A 46 9.97 5.62 -0.26
N VAL A 47 10.84 4.85 -0.92
CA VAL A 47 11.56 3.71 -0.36
C VAL A 47 13.06 3.99 -0.45
N PRO A 48 13.94 3.23 0.25
CA PRO A 48 15.38 3.47 0.18
C PRO A 48 15.88 3.59 -1.25
N GLY A 49 16.59 4.68 -1.55
CA GLY A 49 17.15 4.98 -2.87
C GLY A 49 16.22 5.70 -3.84
N TYR A 50 14.94 5.88 -3.52
CA TYR A 50 13.96 6.49 -4.44
C TYR A 50 13.08 7.55 -3.78
N GLY A 51 12.79 8.58 -4.54
CA GLY A 51 11.82 9.64 -4.21
C GLY A 51 10.79 9.83 -5.29
N ILE A 52 9.75 10.57 -4.95
CA ILE A 52 8.66 10.93 -5.85
C ILE A 52 8.65 12.45 -6.01
N ILE A 53 8.57 12.92 -7.25
CA ILE A 53 8.36 14.34 -7.58
C ILE A 53 7.05 14.51 -8.34
N HIS A 54 6.44 15.69 -8.18
CA HIS A 54 5.17 16.04 -8.78
C HIS A 54 5.36 17.21 -9.73
N ILE A 55 5.31 16.97 -11.04
CA ILE A 55 5.54 17.98 -12.09
C ILE A 55 4.21 18.37 -12.71
N ASN A 56 3.91 19.67 -12.73
CA ASN A 56 2.73 20.14 -13.43
C ASN A 56 2.81 19.81 -14.92
N ARG A 57 1.74 19.24 -15.50
CA ARG A 57 1.67 18.74 -16.87
C ARG A 57 2.09 19.77 -17.92
N GLN A 58 1.84 21.06 -17.69
CA GLN A 58 2.22 22.14 -18.61
C GLN A 58 3.73 22.29 -18.78
N PHE A 59 4.53 21.77 -17.84
CA PHE A 59 6.02 21.80 -17.91
C PHE A 59 6.63 20.48 -18.37
N LEU A 60 5.82 19.48 -18.70
CA LEU A 60 6.33 18.25 -19.26
C LEU A 60 6.76 18.47 -20.72
N PRO A 61 7.88 17.87 -21.13
CA PRO A 61 8.29 17.92 -22.54
C PRO A 61 7.36 17.07 -23.41
N ASP A 62 7.15 17.46 -24.66
CA ASP A 62 6.35 16.71 -25.64
C ASP A 62 6.86 15.26 -25.81
N ASN A 63 8.16 15.05 -25.64
CA ASN A 63 8.78 13.73 -25.70
C ASN A 63 9.29 13.31 -24.32
N ILE A 64 8.37 12.99 -23.42
CA ILE A 64 8.63 12.62 -22.03
C ILE A 64 9.59 11.42 -21.91
N LEU A 65 9.48 10.42 -22.80
CA LEU A 65 10.32 9.23 -22.77
C LEU A 65 11.80 9.54 -23.00
N ASN A 66 12.11 10.47 -23.93
CA ASN A 66 13.49 10.82 -24.23
C ASN A 66 14.15 11.71 -23.18
N VAL A 67 13.36 12.54 -22.50
CA VAL A 67 13.87 13.51 -21.51
C VAL A 67 13.93 12.91 -20.12
N ILE A 68 12.88 12.19 -19.72
CA ILE A 68 12.72 11.66 -18.35
C ILE A 68 13.19 10.22 -18.27
N GLY A 69 13.01 9.45 -19.33
CA GLY A 69 13.32 8.01 -19.38
C GLY A 69 12.19 7.14 -18.86
N TYR A 70 12.02 5.97 -19.45
CA TYR A 70 10.91 5.04 -19.15
C TYR A 70 10.94 4.53 -17.69
N SER A 71 12.14 4.33 -17.12
CA SER A 71 12.30 3.86 -15.74
C SER A 71 11.71 4.81 -14.69
N ASN A 72 11.73 6.12 -14.98
CA ASN A 72 11.26 7.15 -14.04
C ASN A 72 9.75 7.38 -14.12
N ILE A 73 9.08 6.81 -15.14
CA ILE A 73 7.62 6.86 -15.26
C ILE A 73 7.03 5.72 -14.45
N PRO A 74 6.18 6.02 -13.45
CA PRO A 74 5.53 4.99 -12.61
C PRO A 74 4.74 4.00 -13.46
N LYS A 75 4.90 2.70 -13.19
CA LYS A 75 4.14 1.65 -13.85
C LYS A 75 2.77 1.51 -13.21
N LEU A 76 1.84 0.90 -13.92
CA LEU A 76 0.50 0.60 -13.45
C LEU A 76 0.38 -0.89 -13.12
N TYR A 77 -0.26 -1.16 -11.99
CA TYR A 77 -0.49 -2.51 -11.46
C TYR A 77 -1.99 -2.77 -11.39
N THR A 78 -2.37 -4.01 -11.59
CA THR A 78 -3.74 -4.49 -11.44
C THR A 78 -3.78 -5.67 -10.46
N LEU A 79 -5.00 -6.06 -10.07
CA LEU A 79 -5.22 -7.20 -9.18
C LEU A 79 -4.82 -8.51 -9.85
N MET A 80 -4.25 -9.44 -9.08
CA MET A 80 -3.88 -10.78 -9.53
C MET A 80 -4.82 -11.83 -8.94
N ASP A 81 -5.02 -12.93 -9.67
CA ASP A 81 -5.86 -14.04 -9.25
C ASP A 81 -5.20 -14.86 -8.12
N THR A 82 -6.02 -15.44 -7.24
CA THR A 82 -5.63 -16.06 -5.96
C THR A 82 -5.65 -17.59 -5.97
N SER A 83 -5.68 -18.22 -7.13
CA SER A 83 -5.78 -19.69 -7.28
C SER A 83 -4.63 -20.51 -6.67
N ALA A 84 -3.59 -19.86 -6.11
CA ALA A 84 -2.36 -20.50 -5.63
C ALA A 84 -2.41 -21.11 -4.21
N LEU A 85 -3.48 -20.87 -3.42
CA LEU A 85 -3.50 -21.20 -1.98
C LEU A 85 -3.78 -22.66 -1.66
N GLU A 86 -4.50 -23.37 -2.52
CA GLU A 86 -4.78 -24.80 -2.30
C GLU A 86 -3.54 -25.67 -2.46
N SER A 87 -2.55 -25.24 -3.25
CA SER A 87 -1.35 -26.03 -3.55
C SER A 87 -0.21 -25.88 -2.54
N SER A 88 -0.25 -24.90 -1.63
CA SER A 88 0.88 -24.53 -0.77
C SER A 88 1.07 -25.42 0.47
N GLY A 89 0.11 -26.29 0.82
CA GLY A 89 0.21 -27.20 1.98
C GLY A 89 0.17 -26.52 3.35
N ILE A 90 -0.21 -25.23 3.44
CA ILE A 90 -0.23 -24.41 4.66
C ILE A 90 -1.09 -25.04 5.77
N LEU A 91 -2.24 -25.60 5.42
CA LEU A 91 -3.14 -26.26 6.39
C LEU A 91 -2.45 -27.41 7.12
N LYS A 92 -1.50 -28.10 6.46
CA LYS A 92 -0.73 -29.19 7.09
C LYS A 92 0.24 -28.66 8.15
N VAL A 93 0.77 -27.44 8.01
CA VAL A 93 1.69 -26.82 8.99
C VAL A 93 0.93 -26.37 10.23
N GLN A 94 -0.26 -25.80 10.07
CA GLN A 94 -1.09 -25.35 11.20
C GLN A 94 -1.57 -26.50 12.10
N THR A 95 -1.84 -27.65 11.51
CA THR A 95 -2.36 -28.83 12.21
C THR A 95 -1.27 -29.75 12.78
N GLN A 96 0.00 -29.43 12.57
CA GLN A 96 1.13 -30.19 13.12
C GLN A 96 1.19 -30.02 14.65
N PRO A 97 1.03 -31.09 15.46
CA PRO A 97 0.95 -30.99 16.92
C PRO A 97 2.20 -30.40 17.60
N LEU A 98 3.35 -30.43 16.93
CA LEU A 98 4.64 -29.96 17.46
C LEU A 98 5.01 -28.54 17.02
N LEU A 99 4.40 -27.99 15.98
CA LEU A 99 4.76 -26.67 15.43
C LEU A 99 3.74 -25.61 15.81
N GLY A 100 2.44 -25.86 15.59
CA GLY A 100 1.33 -25.00 16.02
C GLY A 100 1.45 -23.51 15.66
N TYR A 101 2.29 -23.19 14.63
CA TYR A 101 2.54 -21.81 14.25
C TYR A 101 1.30 -21.19 13.60
N GLN A 102 0.79 -20.11 14.20
CA GLN A 102 -0.42 -19.42 13.78
C GLN A 102 -0.18 -17.93 13.53
N GLY A 103 1.09 -17.50 13.55
CA GLY A 103 1.49 -16.12 13.23
C GLY A 103 1.51 -15.16 14.43
N GLU A 104 1.48 -15.66 15.69
CA GLU A 104 1.63 -14.79 16.86
C GLU A 104 2.91 -13.98 16.80
N GLY A 105 2.80 -12.67 17.07
CA GLY A 105 3.95 -11.75 17.12
C GLY A 105 4.46 -11.31 15.75
N VAL A 106 3.77 -11.67 14.66
CA VAL A 106 4.10 -11.26 13.28
C VAL A 106 3.05 -10.28 12.77
N LEU A 107 3.50 -9.25 12.04
CA LEU A 107 2.65 -8.40 11.22
C LEU A 107 2.55 -8.95 9.80
N ILE A 108 1.34 -8.96 9.24
CA ILE A 108 1.13 -9.17 7.82
C ILE A 108 0.60 -7.88 7.22
N GLY A 109 1.36 -7.33 6.26
CA GLY A 109 1.04 -6.10 5.55
C GLY A 109 0.35 -6.39 4.22
N PHE A 110 -0.77 -5.71 3.97
CA PHE A 110 -1.52 -5.77 2.72
C PHE A 110 -1.53 -4.39 2.07
N LEU A 111 -1.32 -4.35 0.77
CA LEU A 111 -1.52 -3.17 -0.05
C LEU A 111 -2.37 -3.59 -1.26
N ASP A 112 -3.64 -3.18 -1.22
CA ASP A 112 -4.66 -3.72 -2.13
C ASP A 112 -5.87 -2.76 -2.26
N THR A 113 -7.04 -3.29 -2.61
CA THR A 113 -8.30 -2.54 -2.76
C THR A 113 -8.90 -2.04 -1.44
N GLY A 114 -8.39 -2.50 -0.30
CA GLY A 114 -8.87 -2.19 1.04
C GLY A 114 -9.00 -3.42 1.91
N ILE A 115 -9.69 -3.25 3.04
CA ILE A 115 -10.07 -4.34 3.95
C ILE A 115 -11.40 -4.01 4.61
N ASP A 116 -12.33 -4.95 4.61
CA ASP A 116 -13.55 -4.84 5.43
C ASP A 116 -13.20 -5.10 6.90
N PHE A 117 -12.83 -4.03 7.61
CA PHE A 117 -12.42 -4.13 9.01
C PHE A 117 -13.56 -4.59 9.94
N THR A 118 -14.81 -4.55 9.45
CA THR A 118 -15.98 -4.99 10.22
C THR A 118 -16.17 -6.51 10.17
N HIS A 119 -15.51 -7.19 9.22
CA HIS A 119 -15.69 -8.63 9.03
C HIS A 119 -15.11 -9.45 10.20
N PRO A 120 -15.80 -10.51 10.68
CA PRO A 120 -15.34 -11.35 11.81
C PRO A 120 -13.97 -11.99 11.61
N ALA A 121 -13.55 -12.27 10.36
CA ALA A 121 -12.24 -12.83 10.04
C ALA A 121 -11.06 -11.93 10.48
N PHE A 122 -11.29 -10.65 10.74
CA PHE A 122 -10.26 -9.70 11.19
C PHE A 122 -10.37 -9.31 12.65
N ARG A 123 -11.15 -10.09 13.41
CA ARG A 123 -11.35 -9.88 14.84
C ARG A 123 -10.79 -11.02 15.67
N THR A 124 -10.46 -10.72 16.91
CA THR A 124 -10.17 -11.71 17.94
C THR A 124 -11.46 -12.37 18.42
N SER A 125 -11.36 -13.43 19.20
CA SER A 125 -12.52 -14.13 19.77
C SER A 125 -13.37 -13.27 20.74
N ASP A 126 -12.77 -12.22 21.31
CA ASP A 126 -13.45 -11.22 22.14
C ASP A 126 -14.01 -10.03 21.33
N GLY A 127 -13.98 -10.12 20.00
CA GLY A 127 -14.59 -9.14 19.08
C GLY A 127 -13.70 -7.94 18.73
N ARG A 128 -12.47 -7.85 19.24
CA ARG A 128 -11.55 -6.74 18.97
C ARG A 128 -10.89 -6.88 17.61
N SER A 129 -10.56 -5.75 16.99
CA SER A 129 -9.84 -5.73 15.72
C SER A 129 -8.40 -6.27 15.86
N ARG A 130 -7.98 -7.13 14.93
CA ARG A 130 -6.60 -7.57 14.74
C ARG A 130 -5.82 -6.69 13.78
N ILE A 131 -6.47 -5.66 13.22
CA ILE A 131 -5.82 -4.67 12.37
C ILE A 131 -5.10 -3.68 13.28
N TYR A 132 -3.76 -3.67 13.18
CA TYR A 132 -2.90 -2.75 13.93
C TYR A 132 -3.04 -1.33 13.41
N ARG A 133 -3.00 -1.16 12.08
CA ARG A 133 -3.14 0.12 11.37
C ARG A 133 -3.84 -0.09 10.03
N LEU A 134 -4.65 0.87 9.63
CA LEU A 134 -5.27 0.96 8.30
C LEU A 134 -4.99 2.35 7.71
N TRP A 135 -4.35 2.41 6.55
CA TRP A 135 -4.19 3.63 5.78
C TRP A 135 -5.05 3.58 4.52
N ASP A 136 -6.04 4.43 4.45
CA ASP A 136 -6.87 4.59 3.26
C ASP A 136 -6.38 5.81 2.46
N GLN A 137 -5.76 5.55 1.30
CA GLN A 137 -5.23 6.60 0.42
C GLN A 137 -6.33 7.36 -0.31
N THR A 138 -7.57 6.89 -0.31
CA THR A 138 -8.70 7.51 -1.01
C THR A 138 -9.43 8.56 -0.18
N ILE A 139 -9.36 8.49 1.15
CA ILE A 139 -10.07 9.36 2.09
C ILE A 139 -9.15 10.48 2.56
N GLN A 140 -9.55 11.75 2.35
CA GLN A 140 -8.75 12.92 2.71
C GLN A 140 -9.30 13.68 3.92
N SER A 141 -10.39 13.22 4.54
CA SER A 141 -11.05 13.91 5.66
C SER A 141 -10.42 13.64 7.02
N GLY A 142 -9.58 12.60 7.14
CA GLY A 142 -8.88 12.24 8.37
C GLY A 142 -7.44 12.77 8.41
N THR A 143 -6.65 12.21 9.33
CA THR A 143 -5.22 12.55 9.47
C THR A 143 -4.38 11.59 8.65
N ALA A 144 -3.50 12.11 7.80
CA ALA A 144 -2.53 11.30 7.09
C ALA A 144 -1.53 10.65 8.07
N PRO A 145 -0.95 9.49 7.74
CA PRO A 145 0.10 8.90 8.55
C PRO A 145 1.30 9.84 8.70
N ASP A 146 2.04 9.70 9.80
CA ASP A 146 3.23 10.52 10.06
C ASP A 146 4.28 10.37 8.94
N GLY A 147 4.71 11.50 8.38
CA GLY A 147 5.64 11.57 7.25
C GLY A 147 4.99 11.29 5.88
N PHE A 148 3.64 11.25 5.79
CA PHE A 148 2.88 11.18 4.55
C PHE A 148 1.96 12.40 4.42
N PHE A 149 1.52 12.71 3.18
CA PHE A 149 0.85 13.96 2.87
C PHE A 149 -0.59 13.80 2.38
N TYR A 150 -1.12 12.57 2.38
CA TYR A 150 -2.48 12.27 1.90
C TYR A 150 -3.03 11.01 2.53
N GLY A 151 -4.31 10.77 2.32
CA GLY A 151 -5.00 9.63 2.89
C GLY A 151 -5.39 9.84 4.35
N SER A 152 -6.04 8.86 4.91
CA SER A 152 -6.44 8.84 6.33
C SER A 152 -5.94 7.58 7.01
N GLU A 153 -5.27 7.74 8.16
CA GLU A 153 -4.83 6.62 8.99
C GLU A 153 -5.85 6.34 10.10
N TYR A 154 -6.12 5.06 10.32
CA TYR A 154 -6.94 4.57 11.42
C TYR A 154 -6.12 3.61 12.27
N THR A 155 -6.01 3.91 13.56
CA THR A 155 -5.29 3.08 14.52
C THR A 155 -6.16 1.92 15.00
N ASN A 156 -5.56 0.93 15.66
CA ASN A 156 -6.32 -0.17 16.29
C ASN A 156 -7.38 0.36 17.26
N GLU A 157 -7.06 1.44 18.02
CA GLU A 157 -8.00 2.09 18.93
C GLU A 157 -9.19 2.71 18.18
N ASN A 158 -8.95 3.38 17.05
CA ASN A 158 -10.04 3.95 16.23
C ASN A 158 -10.94 2.84 15.69
N LEU A 159 -10.35 1.75 15.16
CA LEU A 159 -11.11 0.61 14.66
C LEU A 159 -11.94 -0.07 15.75
N ASN A 160 -11.37 -0.29 16.94
CA ASN A 160 -12.10 -0.85 18.06
C ASN A 160 -13.21 0.08 18.57
N ALA A 161 -12.99 1.40 18.58
CA ALA A 161 -14.03 2.36 18.93
C ALA A 161 -15.18 2.31 17.92
N ALA A 162 -14.87 2.28 16.62
CA ALA A 162 -15.87 2.16 15.55
C ALA A 162 -16.70 0.87 15.67
N LEU A 163 -16.03 -0.27 15.92
CA LEU A 163 -16.71 -1.57 16.07
C LEU A 163 -17.72 -1.65 17.22
N ASN A 164 -17.70 -0.71 18.16
CA ASN A 164 -18.68 -0.59 19.25
C ASN A 164 -19.86 0.31 18.90
N LEU A 165 -19.86 0.96 17.74
CA LEU A 165 -20.97 1.79 17.26
C LEU A 165 -22.02 0.92 16.54
N GLU A 166 -23.24 1.44 16.42
CA GLU A 166 -24.28 0.83 15.60
C GLU A 166 -23.90 0.82 14.11
N ASP A 167 -23.29 1.91 13.65
CA ASP A 167 -22.66 2.00 12.31
C ASP A 167 -21.16 2.34 12.45
N PRO A 168 -20.28 1.34 12.32
CA PRO A 168 -18.83 1.57 12.36
C PRO A 168 -18.31 2.53 11.30
N LEU A 169 -19.01 2.65 10.16
CA LEU A 169 -18.56 3.47 9.04
C LEU A 169 -18.76 4.98 9.28
N GLU A 170 -19.54 5.38 10.29
CA GLU A 170 -19.65 6.79 10.69
C GLU A 170 -18.29 7.40 11.09
N THR A 171 -17.42 6.61 11.71
CA THR A 171 -16.12 7.08 12.21
C THR A 171 -14.94 6.56 11.42
N VAL A 172 -15.08 5.39 10.79
CA VAL A 172 -14.07 4.78 9.92
C VAL A 172 -14.73 4.45 8.57
N PRO A 173 -14.87 5.43 7.66
CA PRO A 173 -15.60 5.25 6.40
C PRO A 173 -14.81 4.48 5.33
N SER A 174 -13.75 3.77 5.71
CA SER A 174 -12.95 2.95 4.80
C SER A 174 -13.66 1.62 4.54
N VAL A 175 -13.94 1.36 3.28
CA VAL A 175 -14.58 0.13 2.79
C VAL A 175 -13.78 -0.48 1.65
N ASP A 176 -13.89 -1.78 1.45
CA ASP A 176 -13.32 -2.50 0.32
C ASP A 176 -14.46 -2.83 -0.67
N GLU A 177 -14.72 -1.91 -1.60
CA GLU A 177 -15.80 -2.04 -2.58
C GLU A 177 -15.55 -3.17 -3.58
N ASN A 178 -14.28 -3.54 -3.81
CA ASN A 178 -13.91 -4.59 -4.75
C ASN A 178 -13.94 -5.98 -4.08
N GLY A 179 -13.57 -6.05 -2.81
CA GLY A 179 -13.47 -7.27 -2.02
C GLY A 179 -12.17 -8.06 -2.21
N HIS A 180 -11.28 -7.70 -3.14
CA HIS A 180 -10.05 -8.43 -3.41
C HIS A 180 -9.07 -8.36 -2.24
N GLY A 181 -8.84 -7.17 -1.66
CA GLY A 181 -7.97 -7.00 -0.51
C GLY A 181 -8.49 -7.72 0.74
N SER A 182 -9.81 -7.65 1.01
CA SER A 182 -10.45 -8.41 2.11
C SER A 182 -10.31 -9.91 1.90
N PHE A 183 -10.47 -10.39 0.67
CA PHE A 183 -10.29 -11.79 0.34
C PHE A 183 -8.84 -12.24 0.60
N LEU A 184 -7.84 -11.56 0.05
CA LEU A 184 -6.43 -11.86 0.29
C LEU A 184 -6.07 -11.83 1.78
N ALA A 185 -6.51 -10.79 2.49
CA ALA A 185 -6.27 -10.67 3.91
C ALA A 185 -6.92 -11.80 4.72
N SER A 186 -8.13 -12.23 4.34
CA SER A 186 -8.80 -13.34 5.02
C SER A 186 -8.04 -14.65 4.84
N VAL A 187 -7.61 -14.96 3.63
CA VAL A 187 -6.88 -16.18 3.33
C VAL A 187 -5.50 -16.20 4.00
N ALA A 188 -4.79 -15.08 4.05
CA ALA A 188 -3.47 -15.02 4.68
C ALA A 188 -3.57 -14.95 6.22
N ALA A 189 -4.45 -14.12 6.75
CA ALA A 189 -4.48 -13.73 8.16
C ALA A 189 -5.84 -13.89 8.86
N GLY A 190 -6.85 -14.45 8.19
CA GLY A 190 -8.20 -14.53 8.75
C GLY A 190 -8.25 -15.37 10.03
N THR A 191 -8.96 -14.87 11.04
CA THR A 191 -9.27 -15.59 12.28
C THR A 191 -10.00 -16.89 11.94
N ALA A 192 -9.68 -17.96 12.63
CA ALA A 192 -10.41 -19.22 12.48
C ALA A 192 -11.90 -19.03 12.83
N LEU A 193 -12.77 -19.38 11.91
CA LEU A 193 -14.24 -19.36 12.03
C LEU A 193 -14.77 -20.80 11.95
N PRO A 194 -14.79 -21.55 13.06
CA PRO A 194 -15.08 -22.99 13.04
C PRO A 194 -16.46 -23.34 12.47
N LEU A 195 -17.45 -22.44 12.64
CA LEU A 195 -18.80 -22.65 12.10
C LEU A 195 -18.86 -22.54 10.57
N GLN A 196 -17.84 -21.94 9.93
CA GLN A 196 -17.72 -21.76 8.49
C GLN A 196 -16.65 -22.66 7.88
N ASP A 197 -16.01 -23.51 8.69
CA ASP A 197 -14.86 -24.37 8.32
C ASP A 197 -13.74 -23.55 7.62
N PHE A 198 -13.46 -22.38 8.19
CA PHE A 198 -12.52 -21.42 7.62
C PHE A 198 -11.43 -21.03 8.61
N SER A 199 -10.19 -20.95 8.12
CA SER A 199 -9.05 -20.34 8.81
C SER A 199 -8.05 -19.80 7.81
N GLY A 200 -7.53 -18.61 8.01
CA GLY A 200 -6.39 -18.10 7.26
C GLY A 200 -5.09 -18.85 7.58
N ALA A 201 -4.05 -18.59 6.80
CA ALA A 201 -2.72 -19.19 6.97
C ALA A 201 -2.06 -18.84 8.32
N ALA A 202 -2.27 -17.61 8.79
CA ALA A 202 -1.72 -17.10 10.05
C ALA A 202 -2.81 -16.42 10.90
N PRO A 203 -3.77 -17.19 11.47
CA PRO A 203 -4.99 -16.66 12.07
C PRO A 203 -4.77 -15.85 13.35
N LYS A 204 -3.55 -15.82 13.88
CA LYS A 204 -3.18 -15.04 15.07
C LYS A 204 -2.17 -13.93 14.80
N SER A 205 -1.81 -13.69 13.54
CA SER A 205 -1.00 -12.53 13.15
C SER A 205 -1.76 -11.22 13.36
N GLU A 206 -1.07 -10.11 13.45
CA GLU A 206 -1.66 -8.77 13.35
C GLU A 206 -1.61 -8.29 11.91
N ILE A 207 -2.51 -7.40 11.53
CA ILE A 207 -2.70 -6.95 10.16
C ILE A 207 -2.34 -5.47 10.07
N VAL A 208 -1.61 -5.08 9.02
CA VAL A 208 -1.52 -3.69 8.57
C VAL A 208 -2.07 -3.64 7.15
N ALA A 209 -3.02 -2.78 6.90
CA ALA A 209 -3.65 -2.68 5.59
C ALA A 209 -3.47 -1.29 4.98
N VAL A 210 -3.21 -1.24 3.68
CA VAL A 210 -3.25 -0.02 2.87
C VAL A 210 -4.26 -0.21 1.76
N LYS A 211 -5.28 0.64 1.76
CA LYS A 211 -6.18 0.78 0.61
C LYS A 211 -5.55 1.75 -0.36
N LEU A 212 -5.17 1.25 -1.54
CA LEU A 212 -4.56 2.04 -2.59
C LEU A 212 -5.59 2.94 -3.29
N LYS A 213 -5.20 4.16 -3.62
CA LYS A 213 -6.01 5.00 -4.48
C LYS A 213 -5.86 4.60 -5.95
N PRO A 214 -6.87 4.80 -6.79
CA PRO A 214 -6.77 4.59 -8.24
C PRO A 214 -5.62 5.42 -8.83
N ALA A 215 -5.02 4.89 -9.89
CA ALA A 215 -4.02 5.60 -10.68
C ALA A 215 -4.62 6.88 -11.29
N LYS A 216 -3.82 7.94 -11.34
CA LYS A 216 -4.19 9.21 -11.98
C LYS A 216 -4.51 9.02 -13.47
N GLU A 217 -5.46 9.81 -13.97
CA GLU A 217 -5.90 9.76 -15.36
C GLU A 217 -4.76 10.00 -16.35
N ASN A 218 -3.89 10.96 -16.06
CA ASN A 218 -2.75 11.28 -16.91
C ASN A 218 -1.83 10.06 -17.15
N LEU A 219 -1.67 9.20 -16.14
CA LEU A 219 -0.86 8.00 -16.25
C LEU A 219 -1.62 6.86 -16.95
N ARG A 220 -2.93 6.77 -16.69
CA ARG A 220 -3.84 5.86 -17.41
C ARG A 220 -3.85 6.16 -18.92
N ASP A 221 -3.94 7.45 -19.28
CA ASP A 221 -3.87 7.91 -20.66
C ASP A 221 -2.52 7.59 -21.30
N PHE A 222 -1.42 7.83 -20.57
CA PHE A 222 -0.07 7.53 -21.06
C PHE A 222 0.11 6.04 -21.44
N PHE A 223 -0.46 5.13 -20.65
CA PHE A 223 -0.40 3.70 -20.88
C PHE A 223 -1.62 3.14 -21.65
N LEU A 224 -2.52 3.99 -22.15
CA LEU A 224 -3.74 3.63 -22.88
C LEU A 224 -4.62 2.63 -22.11
N ILE A 225 -4.75 2.82 -20.81
CA ILE A 225 -5.56 1.96 -19.95
C ILE A 225 -7.04 2.29 -20.14
N ARG A 226 -7.87 1.26 -20.34
CA ARG A 226 -9.32 1.42 -20.45
C ARG A 226 -9.89 2.02 -19.18
N GLU A 227 -10.89 2.90 -19.32
CA GLU A 227 -11.56 3.61 -18.24
C GLU A 227 -12.12 2.66 -17.16
N SER A 228 -12.66 1.51 -17.56
CA SER A 228 -13.23 0.51 -16.64
C SER A 228 -12.20 -0.41 -15.96
N ALA A 229 -10.92 -0.34 -16.34
CA ALA A 229 -9.91 -1.24 -15.78
C ALA A 229 -9.40 -0.72 -14.43
N VAL A 230 -9.25 -1.63 -13.46
CA VAL A 230 -8.60 -1.32 -12.18
C VAL A 230 -7.11 -1.17 -12.42
N ALA A 231 -6.54 -0.05 -12.00
CA ALA A 231 -5.11 0.23 -12.10
C ALA A 231 -4.64 1.08 -10.92
N TYR A 232 -3.51 0.71 -10.36
CA TYR A 232 -2.81 1.42 -9.29
C TYR A 232 -1.44 1.85 -9.78
N GLN A 233 -0.97 3.02 -9.37
CA GLN A 233 0.33 3.53 -9.81
C GLN A 233 1.45 3.13 -8.85
N GLU A 234 2.61 2.88 -9.43
CA GLU A 234 3.81 2.41 -8.71
C GLU A 234 4.23 3.33 -7.56
N THR A 235 4.04 4.64 -7.69
CA THR A 235 4.37 5.63 -6.65
C THR A 235 3.56 5.43 -5.37
N ASP A 236 2.26 5.16 -5.48
CA ASP A 236 1.39 4.91 -4.33
C ASP A 236 1.72 3.56 -3.67
N ILE A 237 2.12 2.57 -4.47
CA ILE A 237 2.62 1.27 -3.99
C ILE A 237 3.93 1.45 -3.21
N MET A 238 4.89 2.23 -3.72
CA MET A 238 6.15 2.50 -3.03
C MET A 238 5.92 3.23 -1.68
N LEU A 239 4.98 4.16 -1.64
CA LEU A 239 4.58 4.83 -0.39
C LEU A 239 3.89 3.86 0.57
N ALA A 240 3.03 2.97 0.07
CA ALA A 240 2.41 1.93 0.88
C ALA A 240 3.46 0.99 1.50
N LEU A 241 4.48 0.56 0.73
CA LEU A 241 5.59 -0.23 1.25
C LEU A 241 6.35 0.51 2.36
N ARG A 242 6.67 1.79 2.15
CA ARG A 242 7.30 2.63 3.19
C ARG A 242 6.46 2.67 4.46
N TYR A 243 5.15 2.82 4.33
CA TYR A 243 4.22 2.83 5.45
C TYR A 243 4.21 1.50 6.21
N LEU A 244 4.13 0.36 5.52
CA LEU A 244 4.18 -0.97 6.15
C LEU A 244 5.47 -1.16 6.95
N LEU A 245 6.62 -0.74 6.39
CA LEU A 245 7.91 -0.79 7.10
C LEU A 245 7.93 0.12 8.33
N GLN A 246 7.34 1.30 8.25
CA GLN A 246 7.21 2.21 9.38
C GLN A 246 6.37 1.58 10.50
N CYS A 247 5.23 0.98 10.18
CA CYS A 247 4.38 0.27 11.13
C CYS A 247 5.12 -0.90 11.80
N ALA A 248 5.87 -1.69 11.04
CA ALA A 248 6.65 -2.80 11.58
C ALA A 248 7.73 -2.35 12.57
N ARG A 249 8.44 -1.25 12.24
CA ARG A 249 9.44 -0.64 13.14
C ARG A 249 8.79 -0.11 14.42
N GLN A 250 7.64 0.57 14.31
CA GLN A 250 6.91 1.08 15.47
C GLN A 250 6.39 -0.04 16.38
N ALA A 251 5.87 -1.11 15.77
CA ALA A 251 5.41 -2.29 16.50
C ALA A 251 6.56 -3.19 17.01
N GLN A 252 7.78 -2.99 16.54
CA GLN A 252 8.94 -3.86 16.80
C GLN A 252 8.68 -5.33 16.49
N LYS A 253 8.00 -5.59 15.36
CA LYS A 253 7.61 -6.94 14.91
C LYS A 253 8.15 -7.24 13.52
N PRO A 254 8.46 -8.51 13.23
CA PRO A 254 8.73 -8.93 11.87
C PRO A 254 7.50 -8.70 10.99
N LEU A 255 7.74 -8.37 9.71
CA LEU A 255 6.73 -8.06 8.73
C LEU A 255 6.78 -9.06 7.58
N VAL A 256 5.63 -9.61 7.23
CA VAL A 256 5.39 -10.32 5.97
C VAL A 256 4.52 -9.43 5.10
N ILE A 257 4.92 -9.19 3.86
CA ILE A 257 4.15 -8.36 2.92
C ILE A 257 3.44 -9.28 1.92
N CYS A 258 2.12 -9.21 1.89
CA CYS A 258 1.29 -9.84 0.89
C CYS A 258 1.04 -8.84 -0.25
N PHE A 259 1.60 -9.12 -1.41
CA PHE A 259 1.54 -8.27 -2.58
C PHE A 259 0.68 -8.93 -3.66
N GLY A 260 -0.63 -8.62 -3.67
CA GLY A 260 -1.61 -9.20 -4.58
C GLY A 260 -1.76 -8.46 -5.92
N LEU A 261 -0.75 -7.68 -6.31
CA LEU A 261 -0.79 -6.82 -7.50
C LEU A 261 0.25 -7.26 -8.51
N GLY A 262 -0.02 -7.07 -9.79
CA GLY A 262 0.92 -7.40 -10.85
C GLY A 262 0.85 -6.45 -12.03
N THR A 263 1.91 -6.48 -12.84
CA THR A 263 1.99 -5.72 -14.08
C THR A 263 2.76 -6.51 -15.14
N ASN A 264 2.41 -6.28 -16.41
CA ASN A 264 3.21 -6.73 -17.55
C ASN A 264 4.11 -5.60 -18.10
N GLN A 265 4.15 -4.45 -17.40
CA GLN A 265 5.01 -3.33 -17.78
C GLN A 265 6.39 -3.49 -17.15
N GLY A 266 7.39 -2.92 -17.80
CA GLY A 266 8.77 -2.99 -17.33
C GLY A 266 9.65 -3.90 -18.20
N ASP A 267 10.90 -4.06 -17.77
CA ASP A 267 11.92 -4.80 -18.51
C ASP A 267 11.99 -6.30 -18.17
N HIS A 268 11.21 -6.75 -17.18
CA HIS A 268 11.19 -8.13 -16.67
C HIS A 268 12.55 -8.66 -16.19
N SER A 269 13.52 -7.78 -15.93
CA SER A 269 14.87 -8.13 -15.50
C SER A 269 15.12 -7.87 -14.01
N GLY A 270 14.15 -7.25 -13.31
CA GLY A 270 14.27 -6.91 -11.89
C GLY A 270 14.98 -5.59 -11.60
N TYR A 271 15.33 -4.80 -12.62
CA TYR A 271 16.02 -3.51 -12.46
C TYR A 271 15.07 -2.29 -12.50
N MET A 272 13.76 -2.52 -12.41
CA MET A 272 12.80 -1.43 -12.30
C MET A 272 12.73 -0.91 -10.85
N PRO A 273 12.37 0.37 -10.63
CA PRO A 273 12.43 1.00 -9.31
C PRO A 273 11.75 0.23 -8.19
N LEU A 274 10.56 -0.31 -8.42
CA LEU A 274 9.85 -1.10 -7.41
C LEU A 274 10.56 -2.43 -7.12
N ALA A 275 11.10 -3.11 -8.14
CA ALA A 275 11.81 -4.38 -7.96
C ALA A 275 13.10 -4.18 -7.15
N GLU A 276 13.91 -3.16 -7.50
CA GLU A 276 15.11 -2.82 -6.73
C GLU A 276 14.80 -2.38 -5.30
N ALA A 277 13.69 -1.67 -5.10
CA ALA A 277 13.21 -1.29 -3.77
C ALA A 277 12.86 -2.52 -2.93
N LEU A 278 12.16 -3.50 -3.50
CA LEU A 278 11.79 -4.74 -2.83
C LEU A 278 13.03 -5.58 -2.48
N ASP A 279 14.00 -5.67 -3.38
CA ASP A 279 15.28 -6.33 -3.10
C ASP A 279 16.07 -5.66 -1.98
N THR A 280 16.03 -4.32 -1.92
CA THR A 280 16.70 -3.55 -0.86
C THR A 280 16.01 -3.72 0.50
N ILE A 281 14.69 -3.81 0.53
CA ILE A 281 13.91 -3.93 1.76
C ILE A 281 14.00 -5.33 2.35
N SER A 282 14.00 -6.37 1.51
CA SER A 282 13.93 -7.78 1.93
C SER A 282 15.05 -8.19 2.91
N PRO A 283 16.35 -7.86 2.71
CA PRO A 283 17.41 -8.27 3.62
C PRO A 283 17.46 -7.51 4.95
N VAL A 284 16.94 -6.26 4.96
CA VAL A 284 17.16 -5.32 6.08
C VAL A 284 16.12 -5.47 7.19
N SER A 285 14.93 -6.02 6.90
CA SER A 285 13.78 -5.93 7.78
C SER A 285 13.20 -7.28 8.25
N TYR A 286 13.87 -8.40 8.04
CA TYR A 286 13.26 -9.73 8.23
C TYR A 286 11.91 -9.85 7.50
N THR A 287 11.84 -9.25 6.32
CA THR A 287 10.61 -9.15 5.51
C THR A 287 10.62 -10.30 4.52
N HIS A 288 9.54 -11.08 4.51
CA HIS A 288 9.27 -12.04 3.45
C HIS A 288 8.25 -11.46 2.50
N LEU A 289 8.57 -11.47 1.21
CA LEU A 289 7.67 -11.08 0.15
C LEU A 289 7.08 -12.35 -0.48
N THR A 290 5.77 -12.46 -0.49
CA THR A 290 5.08 -13.52 -1.25
C THR A 290 4.45 -12.86 -2.47
N LEU A 291 4.95 -13.19 -3.65
CA LEU A 291 4.30 -12.86 -4.92
C LEU A 291 3.41 -14.04 -5.31
N PRO A 292 2.20 -13.80 -5.83
CA PRO A 292 1.44 -14.87 -6.44
C PRO A 292 2.24 -15.43 -7.61
N THR A 293 2.48 -16.74 -7.59
CA THR A 293 3.07 -17.42 -8.75
C THR A 293 1.98 -17.63 -9.77
N THR A 294 2.15 -17.04 -10.94
CA THR A 294 1.30 -17.27 -12.13
C THR A 294 1.41 -18.71 -12.61
#